data_5bffbbabb90acbb792e3d861c93cdb1e
#
_entry.id   5bffbbabb90acbb792e3d861c93cdb1e
#
_cell.length_a   1.000
_cell.length_b   1.000
_cell.length_c   1.000
_cell.angle_alpha   90.00
_cell.angle_beta   90.00
_cell.angle_gamma   90.00
#
_symmetry.space_group_name_H-M   'P 1'
#
loop_
_entity.id
_entity.type
_entity.pdbx_description
1 polymer ?
#
loop_
_entity_poly.entity_id
_entity_poly.type
_entity_poly.pdbx_seq_one_letter_code
_entity_poly.pdbx_strand_id
1 'polypeptide(L)'
;MTYTKKHIFTAVGVLLLVGLCAMVILSLTAGMRSGPKMLTYAEMNNLDGTVPGEMAKAFKEKVEELSGGSLIIDIQANGVLGSEDQLIDNLLGGGNITDFTRITASALTQYGCDKAALLGIPYTFVDDEHFYRFAESELAQEILLEPREIGLPIRGLCYAQEGFRNFFFKKEIKGLDDLKNLKLRVSSDPVMTGMVDDLGAYATPVAFTELYSALSSGVVDGAEQPIPNYLSNAFPEVAPNLLLDGHTLGVMQIVMAEYSWEKLSEEEQGWVEEGAKYASRVAREKVDELIDDTMAQLREKNVNIVEVEDKTPWVEACRPVIEEYTSGNRELYQRIVDMKQGG
;
A
#
# COMPACT_ATOMS: atom_id res chain seq x y z
N MET A 1 -30.13 -76.31 -7.66
CA MET A 1 -29.11 -75.53 -6.93
C MET A 1 -28.21 -74.65 -7.84
N THR A 2 -28.56 -74.47 -9.10
CA THR A 2 -27.75 -73.76 -10.08
C THR A 2 -28.28 -72.39 -10.47
N TYR A 3 -29.48 -72.00 -10.09
CA TYR A 3 -30.11 -70.72 -10.46
C TYR A 3 -29.68 -69.56 -9.55
N THR A 4 -29.36 -69.83 -8.30
CA THR A 4 -29.01 -68.81 -7.28
C THR A 4 -27.61 -68.23 -7.47
N LYS A 5 -26.64 -68.98 -7.98
CA LYS A 5 -25.26 -68.51 -8.23
C LYS A 5 -25.18 -67.50 -9.37
N LYS A 6 -26.03 -67.65 -10.41
CA LYS A 6 -26.01 -66.76 -11.58
C LYS A 6 -26.47 -65.35 -11.27
N HIS A 7 -27.48 -65.21 -10.37
CA HIS A 7 -27.97 -63.89 -9.93
C HIS A 7 -27.04 -63.17 -8.97
N ILE A 8 -26.27 -63.92 -8.16
CA ILE A 8 -25.25 -63.33 -7.28
C ILE A 8 -24.08 -62.75 -8.10
N PHE A 9 -23.60 -63.45 -9.13
CA PHE A 9 -22.54 -62.93 -10.00
C PHE A 9 -23.00 -61.75 -10.81
N THR A 10 -24.25 -61.68 -11.25
CA THR A 10 -24.78 -60.50 -11.98
C THR A 10 -24.93 -59.31 -11.06
N ALA A 11 -25.37 -59.50 -9.80
CA ALA A 11 -25.51 -58.42 -8.80
C ALA A 11 -24.15 -57.85 -8.40
N VAL A 12 -23.12 -58.67 -8.19
CA VAL A 12 -21.75 -58.24 -7.87
C VAL A 12 -21.10 -57.50 -9.07
N GLY A 13 -21.34 -57.97 -10.32
CA GLY A 13 -20.88 -57.27 -11.50
C GLY A 13 -21.49 -55.88 -11.70
N VAL A 14 -22.80 -55.74 -11.41
CA VAL A 14 -23.48 -54.45 -11.49
C VAL A 14 -22.99 -53.49 -10.41
N LEU A 15 -22.77 -53.96 -9.16
CA LEU A 15 -22.21 -53.16 -8.09
C LEU A 15 -20.78 -52.67 -8.37
N LEU A 16 -19.93 -53.51 -8.98
CA LEU A 16 -18.59 -53.13 -9.38
C LEU A 16 -18.60 -52.08 -10.54
N LEU A 17 -19.51 -52.24 -11.49
CA LEU A 17 -19.68 -51.29 -12.59
C LEU A 17 -20.18 -49.92 -12.09
N VAL A 18 -21.15 -49.91 -11.15
CA VAL A 18 -21.63 -48.67 -10.54
C VAL A 18 -20.57 -48.00 -9.67
N GLY A 19 -19.76 -48.80 -8.95
CA GLY A 19 -18.60 -48.27 -8.19
C GLY A 19 -17.51 -47.67 -9.10
N LEU A 20 -17.23 -48.34 -10.26
CA LEU A 20 -16.29 -47.83 -11.24
C LEU A 20 -16.80 -46.55 -11.93
N CYS A 21 -18.07 -46.50 -12.31
CA CYS A 21 -18.70 -45.30 -12.85
C CYS A 21 -18.74 -44.14 -11.83
N ALA A 22 -19.01 -44.42 -10.58
CA ALA A 22 -18.96 -43.41 -9.52
C ALA A 22 -17.55 -42.86 -9.30
N MET A 23 -16.51 -43.73 -9.32
CA MET A 23 -15.09 -43.28 -9.28
C MET A 23 -14.68 -42.47 -10.50
N VAL A 24 -15.12 -42.89 -11.71
CA VAL A 24 -14.85 -42.11 -12.93
C VAL A 24 -15.59 -40.80 -12.95
N ILE A 25 -16.83 -40.76 -12.46
CA ILE A 25 -17.58 -39.47 -12.31
C ILE A 25 -16.92 -38.58 -11.26
N LEU A 26 -16.50 -39.12 -10.12
CA LEU A 26 -15.74 -38.33 -9.12
C LEU A 26 -14.38 -37.83 -9.67
N SER A 27 -13.67 -38.64 -10.47
CA SER A 27 -12.42 -38.20 -11.10
C SER A 27 -12.65 -37.21 -12.24
N LEU A 28 -13.77 -37.28 -12.96
CA LEU A 28 -14.16 -36.32 -13.98
C LEU A 28 -14.67 -35.02 -13.39
N THR A 29 -15.37 -35.04 -12.26
CA THR A 29 -15.80 -33.82 -11.54
C THR A 29 -14.64 -33.17 -10.80
N ALA A 30 -13.68 -33.92 -10.29
CA ALA A 30 -12.43 -33.39 -9.75
C ALA A 30 -11.51 -32.80 -10.86
N GLY A 31 -11.73 -33.17 -12.13
CA GLY A 31 -10.99 -32.68 -13.29
C GLY A 31 -11.60 -31.43 -13.97
N MET A 32 -12.79 -31.02 -13.61
CA MET A 32 -13.34 -29.71 -14.02
C MET A 32 -12.80 -28.61 -13.08
N ARG A 33 -11.48 -28.43 -13.08
CA ARG A 33 -10.90 -27.18 -12.55
C ARG A 33 -11.42 -26.07 -13.45
N SER A 34 -12.26 -25.19 -12.92
CA SER A 34 -12.43 -23.85 -13.50
C SER A 34 -11.03 -23.31 -13.76
N GLY A 35 -10.82 -22.64 -14.89
CA GLY A 35 -9.52 -21.99 -15.16
C GLY A 35 -9.10 -21.13 -13.97
N PRO A 36 -7.83 -20.72 -13.92
CA PRO A 36 -7.34 -19.90 -12.82
C PRO A 36 -8.21 -18.65 -12.65
N LYS A 37 -8.51 -18.27 -11.41
CA LYS A 37 -9.11 -16.97 -11.11
C LYS A 37 -8.03 -15.91 -11.30
N MET A 38 -8.31 -14.92 -12.12
CA MET A 38 -7.44 -13.76 -12.31
C MET A 38 -7.93 -12.62 -11.44
N LEU A 39 -7.03 -12.04 -10.64
CA LEU A 39 -7.28 -10.91 -9.76
C LEU A 39 -6.33 -9.78 -10.16
N THR A 40 -6.87 -8.59 -10.38
CA THR A 40 -6.09 -7.43 -10.82
C THR A 40 -5.55 -6.66 -9.62
N TYR A 41 -4.24 -6.36 -9.65
CA TYR A 41 -3.55 -5.51 -8.68
C TYR A 41 -3.10 -4.22 -9.36
N ALA A 42 -3.64 -3.08 -8.95
CA ALA A 42 -3.24 -1.77 -9.44
C ALA A 42 -2.09 -1.20 -8.61
N GLU A 43 -1.01 -0.76 -9.28
CA GLU A 43 0.12 -0.07 -8.65
C GLU A 43 0.45 1.23 -9.40
N MET A 44 0.59 2.31 -8.66
CA MET A 44 0.86 3.63 -9.25
C MET A 44 2.33 3.85 -9.58
N ASN A 45 3.22 3.15 -8.89
CA ASN A 45 4.67 3.26 -9.08
C ASN A 45 5.20 2.28 -10.13
N ASN A 46 6.46 2.49 -10.52
CA ASN A 46 7.25 1.51 -11.25
C ASN A 46 7.43 0.24 -10.41
N LEU A 47 7.42 -0.92 -11.05
CA LEU A 47 7.67 -2.19 -10.35
C LEU A 47 9.14 -2.34 -9.93
N ASP A 48 10.05 -1.74 -10.68
CA ASP A 48 11.47 -1.82 -10.41
C ASP A 48 11.98 -0.53 -9.74
N GLY A 49 12.86 -0.69 -8.77
CA GLY A 49 13.49 0.43 -8.09
C GLY A 49 12.60 1.18 -7.09
N THR A 50 11.46 0.61 -6.71
CA THR A 50 10.56 1.17 -5.69
C THR A 50 10.14 0.10 -4.68
N VAL A 51 9.96 0.49 -3.43
CA VAL A 51 9.46 -0.42 -2.38
C VAL A 51 8.04 -0.93 -2.69
N PRO A 52 7.08 -0.07 -3.14
CA PRO A 52 5.77 -0.53 -3.57
C PRO A 52 5.83 -1.57 -4.70
N GLY A 53 6.73 -1.40 -5.66
CA GLY A 53 6.90 -2.35 -6.76
C GLY A 53 7.41 -3.71 -6.29
N GLU A 54 8.42 -3.73 -5.41
CA GLU A 54 8.92 -4.99 -4.81
C GLU A 54 7.84 -5.67 -3.96
N MET A 55 7.05 -4.89 -3.21
CA MET A 55 5.92 -5.38 -2.45
C MET A 55 4.86 -6.04 -3.35
N ALA A 56 4.49 -5.40 -4.46
CA ALA A 56 3.51 -5.95 -5.42
C ALA A 56 4.00 -7.26 -6.06
N LYS A 57 5.28 -7.31 -6.46
CA LYS A 57 5.90 -8.54 -7.01
C LYS A 57 5.89 -9.68 -6.00
N ALA A 58 6.27 -9.40 -4.75
CA ALA A 58 6.28 -10.38 -3.68
C ALA A 58 4.88 -10.90 -3.34
N PHE A 59 3.87 -10.02 -3.32
CA PHE A 59 2.46 -10.40 -3.14
C PHE A 59 2.02 -11.39 -4.23
N LYS A 60 2.25 -11.04 -5.49
CA LYS A 60 1.94 -11.90 -6.63
C LYS A 60 2.62 -13.25 -6.52
N GLU A 61 3.93 -13.25 -6.34
CA GLU A 61 4.73 -14.48 -6.27
C GLU A 61 4.19 -15.41 -5.18
N LYS A 62 3.91 -14.88 -3.98
CA LYS A 62 3.48 -15.69 -2.85
C LYS A 62 2.07 -16.23 -3.01
N VAL A 63 1.14 -15.44 -3.50
CA VAL A 63 -0.23 -15.89 -3.75
C VAL A 63 -0.28 -16.97 -4.84
N GLU A 64 0.46 -16.78 -5.94
CA GLU A 64 0.54 -17.75 -7.03
C GLU A 64 1.24 -19.04 -6.60
N GLU A 65 2.30 -18.96 -5.77
CA GLU A 65 2.96 -20.12 -5.17
C GLU A 65 2.01 -20.93 -4.30
N LEU A 66 1.36 -20.29 -3.32
CA LEU A 66 0.47 -20.95 -2.35
C LEU A 66 -0.76 -21.57 -3.03
N SER A 67 -1.29 -20.89 -4.03
CA SER A 67 -2.46 -21.37 -4.78
C SER A 67 -2.13 -22.44 -5.82
N GLY A 68 -0.84 -22.74 -6.06
CA GLY A 68 -0.40 -23.61 -7.15
C GLY A 68 -0.86 -23.12 -8.53
N GLY A 69 -1.01 -21.79 -8.68
CA GLY A 69 -1.45 -21.12 -9.90
C GLY A 69 -2.98 -21.15 -10.12
N SER A 70 -3.78 -21.50 -9.12
CA SER A 70 -5.24 -21.39 -9.23
C SER A 70 -5.75 -19.96 -9.01
N LEU A 71 -4.98 -19.11 -8.31
CA LEU A 71 -5.11 -17.66 -8.30
C LEU A 71 -3.93 -17.07 -9.09
N ILE A 72 -4.22 -16.12 -9.98
CA ILE A 72 -3.23 -15.36 -10.75
C ILE A 72 -3.39 -13.90 -10.41
N ILE A 73 -2.32 -13.23 -10.01
CA ILE A 73 -2.30 -11.79 -9.75
C ILE A 73 -1.78 -11.06 -10.99
N ASP A 74 -2.65 -10.30 -11.64
CA ASP A 74 -2.30 -9.46 -12.79
C ASP A 74 -1.96 -8.05 -12.32
N ILE A 75 -0.66 -7.73 -12.26
CA ILE A 75 -0.20 -6.41 -11.80
C ILE A 75 -0.25 -5.41 -12.95
N GLN A 76 -1.00 -4.34 -12.75
CA GLN A 76 -1.11 -3.20 -13.65
C GLN A 76 -0.40 -1.99 -13.01
N ALA A 77 0.87 -1.80 -13.37
CA ALA A 77 1.75 -0.80 -12.75
C ALA A 77 1.71 0.55 -13.48
N ASN A 78 2.51 1.52 -12.97
CA ASN A 78 2.69 2.85 -13.54
C ASN A 78 1.41 3.68 -13.65
N GLY A 79 0.45 3.46 -12.78
CA GLY A 79 -0.80 4.22 -12.74
C GLY A 79 -1.70 4.05 -13.96
N VAL A 80 -1.53 2.98 -14.75
CA VAL A 80 -2.31 2.77 -15.99
C VAL A 80 -3.80 2.57 -15.74
N LEU A 81 -4.19 2.17 -14.53
CA LEU A 81 -5.61 2.00 -14.14
C LEU A 81 -6.20 3.23 -13.44
N GLY A 82 -5.42 4.28 -13.21
CA GLY A 82 -5.88 5.54 -12.62
C GLY A 82 -5.05 6.03 -11.44
N SER A 83 -5.50 7.16 -10.86
CA SER A 83 -4.92 7.73 -9.64
C SER A 83 -5.33 6.93 -8.39
N GLU A 84 -4.68 7.19 -7.25
CA GLU A 84 -5.02 6.57 -5.96
C GLU A 84 -6.50 6.76 -5.61
N ASP A 85 -7.02 7.99 -5.74
CA ASP A 85 -8.42 8.30 -5.45
C ASP A 85 -9.37 7.52 -6.37
N GLN A 86 -9.08 7.46 -7.69
CA GLN A 86 -9.88 6.70 -8.64
C GLN A 86 -9.88 5.20 -8.35
N LEU A 87 -8.76 4.66 -7.86
CA LEU A 87 -8.67 3.26 -7.47
C LEU A 87 -9.44 2.98 -6.18
N ILE A 88 -9.35 3.87 -5.17
CA ILE A 88 -10.15 3.76 -3.95
C ILE A 88 -11.65 3.85 -4.30
N ASP A 89 -12.06 4.82 -5.11
CA ASP A 89 -13.45 4.96 -5.58
C ASP A 89 -13.94 3.71 -6.32
N ASN A 90 -13.06 3.08 -7.11
CA ASN A 90 -13.38 1.83 -7.79
C ASN A 90 -13.61 0.67 -6.81
N LEU A 91 -12.77 0.55 -5.76
CA LEU A 91 -12.98 -0.47 -4.71
C LEU A 91 -14.29 -0.22 -3.96
N LEU A 92 -14.60 1.04 -3.64
CA LEU A 92 -15.87 1.44 -3.00
C LEU A 92 -17.07 1.15 -3.91
N GLY A 93 -16.93 1.29 -5.22
CA GLY A 93 -17.94 1.01 -6.22
C GLY A 93 -18.13 -0.47 -6.58
N GLY A 94 -17.42 -1.40 -5.92
CA GLY A 94 -17.53 -2.84 -6.13
C GLY A 94 -16.44 -3.48 -6.98
N GLY A 95 -15.31 -2.79 -7.21
CA GLY A 95 -14.09 -3.38 -7.75
C GLY A 95 -14.19 -3.89 -9.19
N ASN A 96 -14.70 -3.08 -10.11
CA ASN A 96 -14.85 -3.50 -11.51
C ASN A 96 -13.57 -3.37 -12.35
N ILE A 97 -12.59 -2.56 -11.88
CA ILE A 97 -11.34 -2.27 -12.59
C ILE A 97 -10.18 -3.00 -11.91
N THR A 98 -10.15 -3.00 -10.58
CA THR A 98 -9.11 -3.67 -9.79
C THR A 98 -9.69 -4.38 -8.59
N ASP A 99 -9.07 -5.49 -8.21
CA ASP A 99 -9.41 -6.25 -6.99
C ASP A 99 -8.58 -5.77 -5.81
N PHE A 100 -7.31 -5.39 -6.07
CA PHE A 100 -6.35 -4.89 -5.09
C PHE A 100 -5.74 -3.58 -5.55
N THR A 101 -5.36 -2.76 -4.59
CA THR A 101 -4.41 -1.68 -4.82
C THR A 101 -3.56 -1.44 -3.59
N ARG A 102 -2.35 -0.92 -3.78
CA ARG A 102 -1.58 -0.34 -2.70
C ARG A 102 -1.95 1.14 -2.60
N ILE A 103 -2.21 1.61 -1.40
CA ILE A 103 -2.54 3.00 -1.10
C ILE A 103 -1.66 3.54 0.02
N THR A 104 -1.54 4.87 0.10
CA THR A 104 -1.05 5.55 1.29
C THR A 104 -2.00 5.26 2.45
N ALA A 105 -1.47 4.89 3.62
CA ALA A 105 -2.34 4.45 4.72
C ALA A 105 -3.33 5.54 5.18
N SER A 106 -2.91 6.80 5.19
CA SER A 106 -3.77 7.95 5.53
C SER A 106 -4.75 8.38 4.44
N ALA A 107 -4.64 7.86 3.22
CA ALA A 107 -5.55 8.24 2.13
C ALA A 107 -7.03 7.93 2.42
N LEU A 108 -7.32 6.95 3.29
CA LEU A 108 -8.68 6.63 3.70
C LEU A 108 -9.31 7.67 4.63
N THR A 109 -8.55 8.63 5.15
CA THR A 109 -9.06 9.73 6.00
C THR A 109 -10.14 10.54 5.28
N GLN A 110 -9.97 10.82 4.01
CA GLN A 110 -10.97 11.55 3.20
C GLN A 110 -12.29 10.78 3.03
N TYR A 111 -12.30 9.48 3.33
CA TYR A 111 -13.48 8.61 3.29
C TYR A 111 -14.07 8.33 4.68
N GLY A 112 -13.58 9.02 5.71
CA GLY A 112 -14.11 8.93 7.07
C GLY A 112 -13.39 7.93 7.97
N CYS A 113 -12.22 7.43 7.57
CA CYS A 113 -11.36 6.62 8.43
C CYS A 113 -10.49 7.53 9.30
N ASP A 114 -11.00 7.96 10.44
CA ASP A 114 -10.32 8.92 11.32
C ASP A 114 -9.06 8.33 11.98
N LYS A 115 -9.03 7.02 12.24
CA LYS A 115 -7.84 6.35 12.78
C LYS A 115 -6.73 6.26 11.75
N ALA A 116 -7.06 6.12 10.45
CA ALA A 116 -6.09 6.08 9.38
C ALA A 116 -5.26 7.39 9.29
N ALA A 117 -5.86 8.54 9.66
CA ALA A 117 -5.17 9.82 9.74
C ALA A 117 -3.92 9.78 10.62
N LEU A 118 -3.96 9.00 11.71
CA LEU A 118 -2.87 8.90 12.68
C LEU A 118 -1.55 8.40 12.06
N LEU A 119 -1.64 7.65 10.96
CA LEU A 119 -0.48 7.09 10.26
C LEU A 119 0.20 8.10 9.32
N GLY A 120 -0.49 9.19 8.98
CA GLY A 120 0.04 10.28 8.15
C GLY A 120 0.52 11.50 8.98
N ILE A 121 0.33 11.50 10.30
CA ILE A 121 0.70 12.63 11.15
C ILE A 121 2.21 12.87 11.11
N PRO A 122 2.66 14.11 10.85
CA PRO A 122 4.07 14.44 10.76
C PRO A 122 4.84 14.07 12.04
N TYR A 123 6.05 13.53 11.85
CA TYR A 123 7.00 13.19 12.92
C TYR A 123 6.50 12.18 13.95
N THR A 124 5.43 11.42 13.65
CA THR A 124 4.90 10.36 14.53
C THR A 124 5.87 9.19 14.67
N PHE A 125 6.26 8.61 13.54
CA PHE A 125 7.27 7.57 13.52
C PHE A 125 8.67 8.20 13.48
N VAL A 126 9.56 7.76 14.37
CA VAL A 126 10.91 8.34 14.51
C VAL A 126 11.98 7.52 13.82
N ASP A 127 11.71 6.24 13.62
CA ASP A 127 12.57 5.28 12.93
C ASP A 127 11.74 4.06 12.45
N ASP A 128 12.37 3.19 11.69
CA ASP A 128 11.74 2.00 11.12
C ASP A 128 11.33 1.00 12.19
N GLU A 129 12.10 0.84 13.25
CA GLU A 129 11.78 -0.08 14.34
C GLU A 129 10.55 0.36 15.13
N HIS A 130 10.32 1.67 15.28
CA HIS A 130 9.09 2.22 15.84
C HIS A 130 7.89 1.82 14.98
N PHE A 131 8.00 1.98 13.66
CA PHE A 131 6.93 1.58 12.73
C PHE A 131 6.67 0.08 12.77
N TYR A 132 7.71 -0.77 12.77
CA TYR A 132 7.49 -2.22 12.76
C TYR A 132 6.89 -2.73 14.06
N ARG A 133 7.23 -2.14 15.22
CA ARG A 133 6.52 -2.43 16.47
C ARG A 133 5.03 -2.09 16.39
N PHE A 134 4.70 -0.98 15.75
CA PHE A 134 3.31 -0.63 15.46
C PHE A 134 2.67 -1.63 14.49
N ALA A 135 3.27 -1.89 13.34
CA ALA A 135 2.71 -2.72 12.27
C ALA A 135 2.44 -4.18 12.70
N GLU A 136 3.22 -4.68 13.66
CA GLU A 136 3.07 -6.03 14.24
C GLU A 136 2.11 -6.07 15.45
N SER A 137 1.55 -4.93 15.87
CA SER A 137 0.69 -4.81 17.05
C SER A 137 -0.79 -5.08 16.76
N GLU A 138 -1.56 -5.38 17.80
CA GLU A 138 -3.02 -5.44 17.74
C GLU A 138 -3.63 -4.09 17.33
N LEU A 139 -2.96 -2.98 17.66
CA LEU A 139 -3.39 -1.65 17.29
C LEU A 139 -3.38 -1.42 15.78
N ALA A 140 -2.35 -1.92 15.08
CA ALA A 140 -2.29 -1.86 13.62
C ALA A 140 -3.45 -2.63 12.98
N GLN A 141 -3.80 -3.80 13.56
CA GLN A 141 -4.95 -4.59 13.10
C GLN A 141 -6.28 -3.85 13.33
N GLU A 142 -6.42 -3.17 14.47
CA GLU A 142 -7.61 -2.35 14.75
C GLU A 142 -7.78 -1.26 13.69
N ILE A 143 -6.72 -0.52 13.34
CA ILE A 143 -6.77 0.54 12.33
C ILE A 143 -6.99 -0.05 10.92
N LEU A 144 -6.40 -1.19 10.61
CA LEU A 144 -6.55 -1.87 9.32
C LEU A 144 -8.00 -2.32 9.06
N LEU A 145 -8.75 -2.60 10.12
CA LEU A 145 -10.16 -3.02 10.07
C LEU A 145 -11.13 -1.82 10.03
N GLU A 146 -10.70 -0.60 10.36
CA GLU A 146 -11.56 0.58 10.46
C GLU A 146 -12.47 0.78 9.23
N PRO A 147 -12.01 0.67 7.96
CA PRO A 147 -12.89 0.87 6.81
C PRO A 147 -14.14 -0.02 6.86
N ARG A 148 -13.98 -1.29 7.23
CA ARG A 148 -15.09 -2.23 7.36
C ARG A 148 -16.00 -1.93 8.56
N GLU A 149 -15.41 -1.49 9.67
CA GLU A 149 -16.17 -1.11 10.88
C GLU A 149 -17.11 0.06 10.62
N ILE A 150 -16.70 1.02 9.78
CA ILE A 150 -17.55 2.16 9.38
C ILE A 150 -18.40 1.88 8.13
N GLY A 151 -18.35 0.66 7.60
CA GLY A 151 -19.22 0.21 6.50
C GLY A 151 -18.67 0.49 5.09
N LEU A 152 -17.40 0.82 4.94
CA LEU A 152 -16.76 0.89 3.62
C LEU A 152 -16.45 -0.52 3.10
N PRO A 153 -16.74 -0.84 1.83
CA PRO A 153 -16.51 -2.16 1.25
C PRO A 153 -15.04 -2.36 0.83
N ILE A 154 -14.11 -1.97 1.71
CA ILE A 154 -12.66 -2.09 1.53
C ILE A 154 -12.09 -2.88 2.71
N ARG A 155 -11.21 -3.82 2.40
CA ARG A 155 -10.46 -4.63 3.35
C ARG A 155 -8.99 -4.29 3.30
N GLY A 156 -8.43 -3.79 4.42
CA GLY A 156 -6.99 -3.72 4.60
C GLY A 156 -6.40 -5.12 4.83
N LEU A 157 -5.23 -5.39 4.24
CA LEU A 157 -4.56 -6.69 4.32
C LEU A 157 -3.26 -6.65 5.12
N CYS A 158 -2.44 -5.63 4.92
CA CYS A 158 -1.19 -5.43 5.65
C CYS A 158 -0.72 -3.99 5.53
N TYR A 159 0.13 -3.58 6.47
CA TYR A 159 0.92 -2.36 6.38
C TYR A 159 2.35 -2.66 5.94
N ALA A 160 2.97 -1.68 5.28
CA ALA A 160 4.39 -1.59 5.02
C ALA A 160 4.80 -0.12 5.00
N GLN A 161 6.11 0.16 4.82
CA GLN A 161 6.60 1.53 4.67
C GLN A 161 7.58 1.60 3.50
N GLU A 162 7.74 2.77 2.92
CA GLU A 162 8.56 3.05 1.74
C GLU A 162 9.67 4.07 2.01
N GLY A 163 10.04 4.26 3.28
CA GLY A 163 11.01 5.24 3.75
C GLY A 163 10.36 6.57 4.12
N PHE A 164 11.15 7.45 4.72
CA PHE A 164 10.70 8.78 5.07
C PHE A 164 10.48 9.63 3.83
N ARG A 165 9.38 10.38 3.84
CA ARG A 165 9.02 11.34 2.80
C ARG A 165 9.79 12.63 3.02
N ASN A 166 10.28 13.18 1.92
CA ASN A 166 11.15 14.34 1.91
C ASN A 166 10.69 15.32 0.83
N PHE A 167 10.80 16.62 1.09
CA PHE A 167 10.48 17.63 0.11
C PHE A 167 11.56 17.72 -0.97
N PHE A 168 11.13 18.04 -2.20
CA PHE A 168 12.02 18.39 -3.31
C PHE A 168 11.45 19.52 -4.15
N PHE A 169 12.33 20.34 -4.75
CA PHE A 169 11.96 21.65 -5.29
C PHE A 169 12.65 21.94 -6.62
N LYS A 170 12.01 22.82 -7.40
CA LYS A 170 12.62 23.39 -8.63
C LYS A 170 13.79 24.35 -8.32
N LYS A 171 13.73 25.06 -7.21
CA LYS A 171 14.77 25.99 -6.73
C LYS A 171 15.39 25.47 -5.44
N GLU A 172 16.59 25.94 -5.14
CA GLU A 172 17.27 25.63 -3.88
C GLU A 172 16.45 26.15 -2.68
N ILE A 173 16.27 25.28 -1.68
CA ILE A 173 15.64 25.55 -0.39
C ILE A 173 16.63 25.14 0.69
N LYS A 174 16.82 26.00 1.69
CA LYS A 174 17.79 25.79 2.78
C LYS A 174 17.13 25.50 4.12
N GLY A 175 15.87 25.82 4.25
CA GLY A 175 15.15 25.63 5.51
C GLY A 175 13.69 26.04 5.46
N LEU A 176 13.03 25.96 6.60
CA LEU A 176 11.61 26.19 6.76
C LEU A 176 11.11 27.55 6.22
N ASP A 177 11.88 28.61 6.45
CA ASP A 177 11.50 29.96 6.03
C ASP A 177 11.39 30.12 4.52
N ASP A 178 12.12 29.30 3.75
CA ASP A 178 12.12 29.33 2.28
C ASP A 178 10.87 28.70 1.68
N LEU A 179 10.07 27.94 2.47
CA LEU A 179 8.82 27.32 2.02
C LEU A 179 7.69 28.32 1.86
N LYS A 180 7.79 29.49 2.51
CA LYS A 180 6.72 30.49 2.53
C LYS A 180 6.27 30.87 1.12
N ASN A 181 4.97 30.77 0.90
CA ASN A 181 4.27 31.09 -0.35
C ASN A 181 4.61 30.17 -1.54
N LEU A 182 5.35 29.07 -1.37
CA LEU A 182 5.54 28.07 -2.41
C LEU A 182 4.25 27.26 -2.59
N LYS A 183 3.98 26.87 -3.81
CA LYS A 183 2.94 25.90 -4.14
C LYS A 183 3.55 24.50 -4.07
N LEU A 184 3.22 23.75 -3.04
CA LEU A 184 3.73 22.41 -2.85
C LEU A 184 2.66 21.37 -3.15
N ARG A 185 2.98 20.46 -4.04
CA ARG A 185 2.07 19.35 -4.34
C ARG A 185 1.95 18.42 -3.16
N VAL A 186 0.73 18.06 -2.85
CA VAL A 186 0.36 16.96 -1.96
C VAL A 186 -0.57 15.99 -2.69
N SER A 187 -0.73 14.76 -2.15
CA SER A 187 -1.84 13.89 -2.53
C SER A 187 -3.16 14.45 -1.99
N SER A 188 -4.29 13.82 -2.31
CA SER A 188 -5.61 14.17 -1.77
C SER A 188 -5.76 13.75 -0.29
N ASP A 189 -4.70 13.95 0.50
CA ASP A 189 -4.61 13.61 1.91
C ASP A 189 -4.78 14.90 2.75
N PRO A 190 -5.82 14.98 3.60
CA PRO A 190 -6.08 16.18 4.37
C PRO A 190 -5.01 16.44 5.44
N VAL A 191 -4.35 15.41 5.99
CA VAL A 191 -3.25 15.58 6.95
C VAL A 191 -2.05 16.22 6.27
N MET A 192 -1.68 15.75 5.06
CA MET A 192 -0.58 16.32 4.28
C MET A 192 -0.90 17.74 3.81
N THR A 193 -2.16 18.01 3.49
CA THR A 193 -2.63 19.37 3.17
C THR A 193 -2.43 20.31 4.35
N GLY A 194 -2.92 19.94 5.53
CA GLY A 194 -2.75 20.72 6.75
C GLY A 194 -1.27 20.94 7.12
N MET A 195 -0.44 19.89 6.98
CA MET A 195 0.99 20.00 7.23
C MET A 195 1.65 21.06 6.34
N VAL A 196 1.42 21.03 5.03
CA VAL A 196 2.01 22.00 4.09
C VAL A 196 1.56 23.41 4.37
N ASP A 197 0.28 23.61 4.70
CA ASP A 197 -0.26 24.94 5.06
C ASP A 197 0.34 25.45 6.38
N ASP A 198 0.51 24.59 7.38
CA ASP A 198 1.14 24.92 8.67
C ASP A 198 2.63 25.27 8.50
N LEU A 199 3.33 24.68 7.53
CA LEU A 199 4.71 25.02 7.17
C LEU A 199 4.80 26.37 6.42
N GLY A 200 3.67 27.04 6.15
CA GLY A 200 3.59 28.35 5.50
C GLY A 200 3.64 28.32 3.98
N ALA A 201 3.54 27.17 3.36
CA ALA A 201 3.40 26.98 1.92
C ALA A 201 1.90 26.91 1.52
N TYR A 202 1.61 26.76 0.24
CA TYR A 202 0.27 26.51 -0.28
C TYR A 202 0.15 25.06 -0.72
N ALA A 203 -0.61 24.25 -0.01
CA ALA A 203 -0.91 22.89 -0.42
C ALA A 203 -1.68 22.90 -1.75
N THR A 204 -1.22 22.11 -2.69
CA THR A 204 -1.81 22.01 -4.04
C THR A 204 -2.04 20.54 -4.36
N PRO A 205 -3.26 20.02 -4.12
CA PRO A 205 -3.57 18.62 -4.44
C PRO A 205 -3.45 18.36 -5.94
N VAL A 206 -2.61 17.39 -6.32
CA VAL A 206 -2.43 16.93 -7.70
C VAL A 206 -2.23 15.41 -7.67
N ALA A 207 -2.88 14.69 -8.57
CA ALA A 207 -2.72 13.25 -8.69
C ALA A 207 -1.24 12.87 -8.92
N PHE A 208 -0.80 11.75 -8.35
CA PHE A 208 0.60 11.31 -8.51
C PHE A 208 0.99 11.13 -9.98
N THR A 209 0.08 10.59 -10.80
CA THR A 209 0.28 10.39 -12.24
C THR A 209 0.48 11.69 -13.03
N GLU A 210 0.08 12.84 -12.47
CA GLU A 210 0.20 14.16 -13.07
C GLU A 210 1.38 14.99 -12.52
N LEU A 211 2.06 14.49 -11.47
CA LEU A 211 3.05 15.24 -10.72
C LEU A 211 4.22 15.73 -11.57
N TYR A 212 4.79 14.85 -12.43
CA TYR A 212 5.90 15.25 -13.30
C TYR A 212 5.51 16.44 -14.22
N SER A 213 4.33 16.39 -14.80
CA SER A 213 3.80 17.45 -15.65
C SER A 213 3.53 18.74 -14.89
N ALA A 214 3.01 18.65 -13.65
CA ALA A 214 2.76 19.78 -12.79
C ALA A 214 4.06 20.50 -12.37
N LEU A 215 5.11 19.75 -12.04
CA LEU A 215 6.45 20.30 -11.78
C LEU A 215 7.05 20.91 -13.03
N SER A 216 7.06 20.19 -14.14
CA SER A 216 7.65 20.64 -15.41
C SER A 216 7.02 21.94 -15.90
N SER A 217 5.69 22.04 -15.85
CA SER A 217 4.95 23.25 -16.28
C SER A 217 4.95 24.39 -15.27
N GLY A 218 5.39 24.15 -14.01
CA GLY A 218 5.40 25.16 -12.96
C GLY A 218 4.03 25.43 -12.32
N VAL A 219 3.11 24.48 -12.40
CA VAL A 219 1.86 24.51 -11.63
C VAL A 219 2.17 24.43 -10.15
N VAL A 220 3.22 23.65 -9.78
CA VAL A 220 3.77 23.57 -8.44
C VAL A 220 5.27 23.87 -8.43
N ASP A 221 5.78 24.38 -7.30
CA ASP A 221 7.17 24.75 -7.07
C ASP A 221 8.00 23.58 -6.53
N GLY A 222 7.34 22.60 -5.92
CA GLY A 222 7.93 21.43 -5.31
C GLY A 222 6.86 20.40 -4.95
N ALA A 223 7.33 19.29 -4.39
CA ALA A 223 6.50 18.19 -3.91
C ALA A 223 7.26 17.41 -2.84
N GLU A 224 6.68 16.32 -2.37
CA GLU A 224 7.30 15.44 -1.41
C GLU A 224 7.10 13.98 -1.82
N GLN A 225 8.11 13.14 -1.56
CA GLN A 225 8.09 11.70 -1.84
C GLN A 225 9.14 10.97 -0.99
N PRO A 226 9.02 9.66 -0.82
CA PRO A 226 10.14 8.81 -0.44
C PRO A 226 11.26 8.86 -1.49
N ILE A 227 12.50 8.69 -1.03
CA ILE A 227 13.70 8.83 -1.86
C ILE A 227 13.69 7.91 -3.11
N PRO A 228 13.33 6.61 -3.01
CA PRO A 228 13.27 5.76 -4.20
C PRO A 228 12.26 6.24 -5.25
N ASN A 229 11.09 6.73 -4.80
CA ASN A 229 10.05 7.21 -5.69
C ASN A 229 10.46 8.53 -6.38
N TYR A 230 11.21 9.39 -5.70
CA TYR A 230 11.75 10.63 -6.28
C TYR A 230 12.63 10.35 -7.49
N LEU A 231 13.53 9.36 -7.40
CA LEU A 231 14.42 9.01 -8.52
C LEU A 231 13.71 8.22 -9.61
N SER A 232 12.95 7.18 -9.26
CA SER A 232 12.33 6.26 -10.22
C SER A 232 11.29 6.91 -11.12
N ASN A 233 10.70 8.03 -10.67
CA ASN A 233 9.76 8.84 -11.45
C ASN A 233 10.40 10.05 -12.13
N ALA A 234 11.74 10.07 -12.24
CA ALA A 234 12.51 11.10 -12.91
C ALA A 234 12.29 12.54 -12.37
N PHE A 235 11.78 12.70 -11.14
CA PHE A 235 11.55 14.04 -10.56
C PHE A 235 12.83 14.88 -10.43
N PRO A 236 14.05 14.33 -10.24
CA PRO A 236 15.28 15.13 -10.27
C PRO A 236 15.48 15.94 -11.55
N GLU A 237 14.92 15.53 -12.68
CA GLU A 237 15.03 16.25 -13.95
C GLU A 237 14.29 17.60 -13.95
N VAL A 238 13.21 17.69 -13.17
CA VAL A 238 12.33 18.88 -13.12
C VAL A 238 12.35 19.60 -11.78
N ALA A 239 12.87 18.96 -10.73
CA ALA A 239 12.98 19.48 -9.37
C ALA A 239 14.24 18.91 -8.67
N PRO A 240 15.45 19.41 -9.02
CA PRO A 240 16.73 18.81 -8.65
C PRO A 240 17.24 19.17 -7.24
N ASN A 241 16.43 19.77 -6.40
CA ASN A 241 16.82 20.16 -5.05
C ASN A 241 16.01 19.33 -4.03
N LEU A 242 16.68 18.38 -3.39
CA LEU A 242 16.13 17.48 -2.38
C LEU A 242 16.45 18.01 -0.99
N LEU A 243 15.44 18.17 -0.14
CA LEU A 243 15.56 18.54 1.26
C LEU A 243 15.22 17.34 2.14
N LEU A 244 16.20 16.82 2.85
CA LEU A 244 16.04 15.65 3.72
C LEU A 244 15.46 16.08 5.08
N ASP A 245 14.20 16.44 5.09
CA ASP A 245 13.47 16.84 6.28
C ASP A 245 12.77 15.67 6.99
N GLY A 246 12.43 14.61 6.26
CA GLY A 246 11.85 13.39 6.80
C GLY A 246 10.58 13.64 7.61
N HIS A 247 9.68 14.49 7.09
CA HIS A 247 8.51 14.99 7.81
C HIS A 247 7.50 13.90 8.17
N THR A 248 7.44 12.83 7.40
CA THR A 248 6.52 11.71 7.66
C THR A 248 7.10 10.41 7.13
N LEU A 249 6.79 9.30 7.79
CA LEU A 249 7.09 7.98 7.24
C LEU A 249 6.07 7.65 6.15
N GLY A 250 6.52 7.13 5.02
CA GLY A 250 5.65 6.70 3.93
C GLY A 250 4.94 5.40 4.26
N VAL A 251 3.96 5.44 5.17
CA VAL A 251 3.17 4.25 5.53
C VAL A 251 2.19 3.94 4.42
N MET A 252 2.24 2.70 3.97
CA MET A 252 1.37 2.18 2.90
C MET A 252 0.65 0.91 3.34
N GLN A 253 -0.42 0.58 2.65
CA GLN A 253 -1.18 -0.66 2.88
C GLN A 253 -1.65 -1.26 1.56
N ILE A 254 -1.74 -2.60 1.52
CA ILE A 254 -2.49 -3.30 0.48
C ILE A 254 -3.95 -3.36 0.93
N VAL A 255 -4.84 -2.93 0.05
CA VAL A 255 -6.29 -3.04 0.26
C VAL A 255 -6.94 -3.85 -0.85
N MET A 256 -8.03 -4.50 -0.54
CA MET A 256 -8.83 -5.31 -1.45
C MET A 256 -10.30 -4.87 -1.41
N ALA A 257 -10.99 -4.93 -2.55
CA ALA A 257 -12.44 -4.77 -2.60
C ALA A 257 -13.12 -5.90 -1.82
N GLU A 258 -14.04 -5.58 -0.91
CA GLU A 258 -14.81 -6.60 -0.16
C GLU A 258 -15.59 -7.52 -1.11
N TYR A 259 -16.15 -6.97 -2.19
CA TYR A 259 -16.79 -7.74 -3.25
C TYR A 259 -15.91 -8.83 -3.89
N SER A 260 -14.62 -8.55 -4.09
CA SER A 260 -13.68 -9.53 -4.64
C SER A 260 -13.25 -10.54 -3.57
N TRP A 261 -13.11 -10.11 -2.32
CA TRP A 261 -12.85 -10.97 -1.17
C TRP A 261 -13.94 -12.01 -0.95
N GLU A 262 -15.22 -11.62 -0.99
CA GLU A 262 -16.37 -12.50 -0.80
C GLU A 262 -16.50 -13.61 -1.86
N LYS A 263 -15.86 -13.45 -3.02
CA LYS A 263 -15.81 -14.47 -4.08
C LYS A 263 -14.74 -15.53 -3.86
N LEU A 264 -13.84 -15.30 -2.91
CA LEU A 264 -12.77 -16.22 -2.57
C LEU A 264 -13.31 -17.25 -1.55
N SER A 265 -12.89 -18.49 -1.69
CA SER A 265 -13.07 -19.50 -0.63
C SER A 265 -12.21 -19.14 0.58
N GLU A 266 -12.50 -19.71 1.74
CA GLU A 266 -11.71 -19.54 2.97
C GLU A 266 -10.22 -19.90 2.74
N GLU A 267 -9.94 -20.92 1.95
CA GLU A 267 -8.58 -21.32 1.59
C GLU A 267 -7.88 -20.25 0.72
N GLU A 268 -8.58 -19.73 -0.29
CA GLU A 268 -8.08 -18.66 -1.17
C GLU A 268 -7.86 -17.35 -0.38
N GLN A 269 -8.74 -17.02 0.55
CA GLN A 269 -8.58 -15.89 1.48
C GLN A 269 -7.31 -16.05 2.33
N GLY A 270 -7.06 -17.24 2.85
CA GLY A 270 -5.84 -17.56 3.58
C GLY A 270 -4.57 -17.35 2.75
N TRP A 271 -4.58 -17.71 1.46
CA TRP A 271 -3.43 -17.47 0.57
C TRP A 271 -3.19 -15.98 0.31
N VAL A 272 -4.27 -15.19 0.17
CA VAL A 272 -4.18 -13.74 0.02
C VAL A 272 -3.61 -13.08 1.28
N GLU A 273 -4.08 -13.49 2.47
CA GLU A 273 -3.55 -12.97 3.75
C GLU A 273 -2.06 -13.30 3.94
N GLU A 274 -1.65 -14.54 3.67
CA GLU A 274 -0.24 -14.93 3.76
C GLU A 274 0.62 -14.24 2.68
N GLY A 275 0.07 -14.03 1.48
CA GLY A 275 0.70 -13.22 0.43
C GLY A 275 0.95 -11.79 0.89
N ALA A 276 -0.02 -11.16 1.53
CA ALA A 276 0.10 -9.80 2.05
C ALA A 276 1.15 -9.69 3.17
N LYS A 277 1.17 -10.64 4.11
CA LYS A 277 2.21 -10.72 5.16
C LYS A 277 3.60 -10.91 4.57
N TYR A 278 3.73 -11.76 3.56
CA TYR A 278 4.99 -11.97 2.85
C TYR A 278 5.46 -10.69 2.16
N ALA A 279 4.56 -10.02 1.44
CA ALA A 279 4.84 -8.76 0.75
C ALA A 279 5.33 -7.67 1.71
N SER A 280 4.69 -7.54 2.88
CA SER A 280 5.11 -6.62 3.94
C SER A 280 6.54 -6.91 4.44
N ARG A 281 6.90 -8.21 4.63
CA ARG A 281 8.27 -8.58 5.01
C ARG A 281 9.29 -8.24 3.93
N VAL A 282 8.98 -8.52 2.66
CA VAL A 282 9.88 -8.18 1.54
C VAL A 282 10.08 -6.67 1.45
N ALA A 283 9.02 -5.87 1.63
CA ALA A 283 9.13 -4.42 1.70
C ALA A 283 10.10 -3.97 2.80
N ARG A 284 10.01 -4.57 4.02
CA ARG A 284 10.92 -4.31 5.13
C ARG A 284 12.39 -4.64 4.79
N GLU A 285 12.61 -5.78 4.12
CA GLU A 285 13.96 -6.24 3.74
C GLU A 285 14.59 -5.38 2.65
N LYS A 286 13.78 -4.71 1.83
CA LYS A 286 14.22 -3.97 0.64
C LYS A 286 14.33 -2.46 0.82
N VAL A 287 13.68 -1.88 1.81
CA VAL A 287 13.56 -0.43 1.92
C VAL A 287 14.92 0.25 2.08
N ASP A 288 15.78 -0.23 2.98
CA ASP A 288 17.09 0.38 3.25
C ASP A 288 18.02 0.23 2.05
N GLU A 289 18.08 -0.97 1.43
CA GLU A 289 18.86 -1.22 0.22
C GLU A 289 18.47 -0.24 -0.91
N LEU A 290 17.17 -0.06 -1.14
CA LEU A 290 16.66 0.83 -2.19
C LEU A 290 16.93 2.31 -1.89
N ILE A 291 16.85 2.74 -0.62
CA ILE A 291 17.18 4.10 -0.20
C ILE A 291 18.67 4.38 -0.42
N ASP A 292 19.55 3.49 0.04
CA ASP A 292 21.01 3.65 -0.07
C ASP A 292 21.45 3.67 -1.52
N ASP A 293 20.97 2.74 -2.34
CA ASP A 293 21.27 2.70 -3.78
C ASP A 293 20.77 3.96 -4.50
N THR A 294 19.57 4.42 -4.15
CA THR A 294 19.00 5.65 -4.74
C THR A 294 19.80 6.87 -4.35
N MET A 295 20.17 7.00 -3.07
CA MET A 295 21.00 8.12 -2.60
C MET A 295 22.37 8.17 -3.27
N ALA A 296 23.00 7.02 -3.53
CA ALA A 296 24.23 6.94 -4.30
C ALA A 296 24.04 7.47 -5.73
N GLN A 297 22.99 7.04 -6.42
CA GLN A 297 22.65 7.49 -7.76
C GLN A 297 22.31 9.00 -7.83
N LEU A 298 21.60 9.55 -6.83
CA LEU A 298 21.28 10.98 -6.76
C LEU A 298 22.55 11.83 -6.62
N ARG A 299 23.53 11.37 -5.82
CA ARG A 299 24.84 12.02 -5.70
C ARG A 299 25.62 12.01 -7.02
N GLU A 300 25.62 10.87 -7.73
CA GLU A 300 26.27 10.75 -9.07
C GLU A 300 25.61 11.68 -10.10
N LYS A 301 24.29 11.87 -10.01
CA LYS A 301 23.54 12.80 -10.88
C LYS A 301 23.69 14.27 -10.48
N ASN A 302 24.49 14.58 -9.45
CA ASN A 302 24.68 15.91 -8.90
C ASN A 302 23.37 16.62 -8.48
N VAL A 303 22.42 15.87 -7.95
CA VAL A 303 21.25 16.42 -7.29
C VAL A 303 21.70 17.22 -6.07
N ASN A 304 21.17 18.43 -5.91
CA ASN A 304 21.45 19.23 -4.72
C ASN A 304 20.70 18.65 -3.52
N ILE A 305 21.43 18.14 -2.53
CA ILE A 305 20.85 17.46 -1.35
C ILE A 305 21.20 18.31 -0.13
N VAL A 306 20.17 18.76 0.58
CA VAL A 306 20.26 19.54 1.82
C VAL A 306 19.68 18.73 2.97
N GLU A 307 20.45 18.55 4.03
CA GLU A 307 20.00 17.84 5.26
C GLU A 307 19.44 18.85 6.26
N VAL A 308 18.33 18.50 6.90
CA VAL A 308 17.75 19.26 8.03
C VAL A 308 18.27 18.65 9.33
N GLU A 309 19.29 19.27 9.91
CA GLU A 309 19.90 18.81 11.18
C GLU A 309 18.97 19.00 12.38
N ASP A 310 18.32 20.16 12.50
CA ASP A 310 17.37 20.49 13.56
C ASP A 310 15.94 20.49 13.03
N LYS A 311 15.19 19.44 13.36
CA LYS A 311 13.78 19.28 12.99
C LYS A 311 12.82 19.99 13.98
N THR A 312 13.31 20.54 15.09
CA THR A 312 12.48 21.16 16.12
C THR A 312 11.55 22.26 15.56
N PRO A 313 12.04 23.21 14.73
CA PRO A 313 11.16 24.23 14.15
C PRO A 313 10.07 23.66 13.24
N TRP A 314 10.36 22.56 12.56
CA TRP A 314 9.42 21.87 11.67
C TRP A 314 8.31 21.19 12.45
N VAL A 315 8.68 20.46 13.52
CA VAL A 315 7.72 19.82 14.44
C VAL A 315 6.81 20.87 15.09
N GLU A 316 7.37 22.00 15.55
CA GLU A 316 6.59 23.09 16.14
C GLU A 316 5.63 23.71 15.13
N ALA A 317 6.05 23.90 13.89
CA ALA A 317 5.17 24.42 12.84
C ALA A 317 4.00 23.48 12.53
N CYS A 318 4.22 22.16 12.56
CA CYS A 318 3.17 21.14 12.33
C CYS A 318 2.24 20.90 13.53
N ARG A 319 2.42 21.60 14.66
CA ARG A 319 1.59 21.40 15.85
C ARG A 319 0.08 21.52 15.59
N PRO A 320 -0.43 22.51 14.82
CA PRO A 320 -1.86 22.63 14.58
C PRO A 320 -2.45 21.39 13.88
N VAL A 321 -1.84 20.89 12.82
CA VAL A 321 -2.32 19.69 12.12
C VAL A 321 -2.24 18.45 13.01
N ILE A 322 -1.20 18.33 13.84
CA ILE A 322 -1.07 17.24 14.82
C ILE A 322 -2.24 17.29 15.82
N GLU A 323 -2.55 18.46 16.37
CA GLU A 323 -3.65 18.62 17.33
C GLU A 323 -5.01 18.36 16.68
N GLU A 324 -5.23 18.82 15.46
CA GLU A 324 -6.47 18.62 14.71
C GLU A 324 -6.77 17.13 14.55
N TYR A 325 -5.85 16.36 13.96
CA TYR A 325 -6.10 14.96 13.62
C TYR A 325 -5.91 13.98 14.77
N THR A 326 -5.32 14.42 15.90
CA THR A 326 -5.25 13.59 17.12
C THR A 326 -6.39 13.83 18.09
N SER A 327 -7.14 14.93 17.97
CA SER A 327 -8.13 15.37 18.98
C SER A 327 -9.19 14.29 19.26
N GLY A 328 -9.69 13.61 18.23
CA GLY A 328 -10.69 12.54 18.34
C GLY A 328 -10.14 11.17 18.77
N ASN A 329 -8.84 10.93 18.58
CA ASN A 329 -8.18 9.65 18.81
C ASN A 329 -6.91 9.79 19.67
N ARG A 330 -6.89 10.71 20.63
CA ARG A 330 -5.68 11.08 21.41
C ARG A 330 -5.06 9.88 22.13
N GLU A 331 -5.86 9.05 22.76
CA GLU A 331 -5.37 7.85 23.45
C GLU A 331 -4.73 6.86 22.47
N LEU A 332 -5.37 6.65 21.34
CA LEU A 332 -4.88 5.78 20.27
C LEU A 332 -3.54 6.29 19.71
N TYR A 333 -3.48 7.60 19.43
CA TYR A 333 -2.26 8.27 18.98
C TYR A 333 -1.12 8.12 19.99
N GLN A 334 -1.42 8.34 21.28
CA GLN A 334 -0.41 8.19 22.33
C GLN A 334 0.14 6.76 22.39
N ARG A 335 -0.71 5.74 22.21
CA ARG A 335 -0.27 4.34 22.14
C ARG A 335 0.69 4.10 20.97
N ILE A 336 0.45 4.74 19.80
CA ILE A 336 1.39 4.66 18.66
C ILE A 336 2.72 5.30 19.06
N VAL A 337 2.69 6.51 19.62
CA VAL A 337 3.90 7.25 20.02
C VAL A 337 4.71 6.49 21.08
N ASP A 338 4.05 5.86 22.05
CA ASP A 338 4.71 5.12 23.14
C ASP A 338 5.45 3.85 22.64
N MET A 339 5.10 3.33 21.48
CA MET A 339 5.82 2.21 20.84
C MET A 339 7.23 2.61 20.37
N LYS A 340 7.61 3.88 20.43
CA LYS A 340 8.97 4.38 20.17
C LYS A 340 10.00 3.75 21.11
N GLN A 341 9.62 3.56 22.37
CA GLN A 341 10.48 2.90 23.35
C GLN A 341 10.10 1.41 23.34
N GLY A 342 11.02 0.54 22.94
CA GLY A 342 10.85 -0.89 23.12
C GLY A 342 10.59 -1.17 24.59
N GLY A 343 9.46 -1.83 24.89
CA GLY A 343 9.04 -2.18 26.23
C GLY A 343 10.02 -3.10 26.96
#